data_82a1111d59469e249c7d1d07dc0c986f
#
_entry.id   82a1111d59469e249c7d1d07dc0c986f
#
_cell.length_a   1.000
_cell.length_b   1.000
_cell.length_c   1.000
_cell.angle_alpha   90.00
_cell.angle_beta   90.00
_cell.angle_gamma   90.00
#
_symmetry.space_group_name_H-M   'P 1'
#
loop_
_entity.id
_entity.type
_entity.pdbx_description
1 polymer ?
#
loop_
_entity_poly.entity_id
_entity_poly.type
_entity_poly.pdbx_seq_one_letter_code
_entity_poly.pdbx_strand_id
1 'polypeptide(L)'
;MSTPSNTTAPLDALIVGAGFAGLYMLHRLRHSGFNARIVEAGSGAGGTWFWNRYPGARVDIESMQYSYKFSDELAQAWDWSERYATQPELLTYVAHVIERFNLADGIQYNTRVNRASFNDATGLWDVATSDGKTVTARHCIMATGCLSSTNEPKFPGQDSFKGDTWHTGRWPKEGVDFTGKTVAVIGTGSSAIQSIPEIAKQAKRLYVLQRTANFSVPAHNQPLDPAYVADIKANYHDLRARGLAQPLAYDINLNPKLATEMSPAEIRAELDARWAWGGLPIYGAFADLLVDPNTNQLVAEYMREKIRSIVKDQATAELLCPTATFGCKRVCVDTGYYQTY
;
A
#
# COMPACT_ATOMS: atom_id res chain seq x y z
N MET A 1 25.32 -34.55 33.21
CA MET A 1 26.03 -33.33 32.72
C MET A 1 24.95 -32.40 32.20
N SER A 2 24.58 -31.40 33.00
CA SER A 2 23.61 -30.38 32.64
C SER A 2 24.27 -29.39 31.71
N THR A 3 23.80 -29.32 30.48
CA THR A 3 24.15 -28.26 29.53
C THR A 3 23.83 -26.89 30.14
N PRO A 4 24.71 -25.93 30.09
CA PRO A 4 24.40 -24.58 30.59
C PRO A 4 23.33 -23.99 29.69
N SER A 5 22.15 -23.76 30.22
CA SER A 5 21.12 -22.95 29.57
C SER A 5 21.64 -21.51 29.52
N ASN A 6 22.08 -21.09 28.34
CA ASN A 6 22.43 -19.70 28.09
C ASN A 6 21.09 -18.90 28.02
N THR A 7 20.43 -18.74 29.15
CA THR A 7 19.21 -17.95 29.30
C THR A 7 19.61 -16.48 29.26
N THR A 8 19.65 -15.92 28.05
CA THR A 8 19.58 -14.45 27.92
C THR A 8 18.32 -13.96 28.61
N ALA A 9 18.43 -12.86 29.38
CA ALA A 9 17.27 -12.29 30.07
C ALA A 9 16.12 -12.05 29.07
N PRO A 10 14.85 -12.29 29.49
CA PRO A 10 13.71 -12.07 28.64
C PRO A 10 13.69 -10.65 28.08
N LEU A 11 13.29 -10.50 26.83
CA LEU A 11 13.00 -9.18 26.26
C LEU A 11 11.76 -8.57 26.94
N ASP A 12 11.71 -7.24 27.02
CA ASP A 12 10.46 -6.59 27.40
C ASP A 12 9.42 -6.74 26.24
N ALA A 13 9.87 -6.62 24.98
CA ALA A 13 9.01 -6.84 23.84
C ALA A 13 9.76 -7.49 22.66
N LEU A 14 9.12 -8.50 22.06
CA LEU A 14 9.47 -9.04 20.76
C LEU A 14 8.45 -8.57 19.73
N ILE A 15 8.91 -7.91 18.68
CA ILE A 15 8.08 -7.40 17.58
C ILE A 15 8.26 -8.32 16.38
N VAL A 16 7.16 -8.75 15.77
CA VAL A 16 7.17 -9.63 14.60
C VAL A 16 6.87 -8.82 13.35
N GLY A 17 7.89 -8.61 12.51
CA GLY A 17 7.80 -7.87 11.25
C GLY A 17 8.47 -6.49 11.30
N ALA A 18 9.34 -6.22 10.29
CA ALA A 18 10.06 -4.97 10.10
C ALA A 18 9.42 -4.05 9.03
N GLY A 19 8.08 -4.02 8.99
CA GLY A 19 7.32 -3.03 8.23
C GLY A 19 7.21 -1.69 8.98
N PHE A 20 6.45 -0.74 8.43
CA PHE A 20 6.25 0.59 9.04
C PHE A 20 5.78 0.50 10.49
N ALA A 21 4.83 -0.37 10.80
CA ALA A 21 4.33 -0.52 12.18
C ALA A 21 5.41 -1.04 13.14
N GLY A 22 6.18 -2.07 12.70
CA GLY A 22 7.22 -2.67 13.54
C GLY A 22 8.39 -1.73 13.79
N LEU A 23 8.85 -1.00 12.78
CA LEU A 23 9.91 0.00 12.93
C LEU A 23 9.51 1.12 13.88
N TYR A 24 8.28 1.63 13.75
CA TYR A 24 7.76 2.65 14.67
C TYR A 24 7.64 2.11 16.11
N MET A 25 7.15 0.88 16.27
CA MET A 25 7.03 0.26 17.59
C MET A 25 8.40 0.07 18.24
N LEU A 26 9.41 -0.41 17.49
CA LEU A 26 10.78 -0.54 17.99
C LEU A 26 11.34 0.80 18.46
N HIS A 27 11.18 1.85 17.63
CA HIS A 27 11.59 3.22 17.98
C HIS A 27 10.93 3.67 19.30
N ARG A 28 9.61 3.54 19.41
CA ARG A 28 8.85 3.98 20.58
C ARG A 28 9.25 3.25 21.86
N LEU A 29 9.36 1.91 21.79
CA LEU A 29 9.72 1.09 22.95
C LEU A 29 11.13 1.40 23.42
N ARG A 30 12.10 1.50 22.52
CA ARG A 30 13.48 1.85 22.87
C ARG A 30 13.62 3.25 23.46
N HIS A 31 12.90 4.22 22.88
CA HIS A 31 12.87 5.58 23.42
C HIS A 31 12.27 5.65 24.85
N SER A 32 11.38 4.70 25.18
CA SER A 32 10.81 4.55 26.51
C SER A 32 11.65 3.64 27.44
N GLY A 33 12.85 3.23 27.05
CA GLY A 33 13.78 2.45 27.88
C GLY A 33 13.54 0.94 27.88
N PHE A 34 12.63 0.42 27.03
CA PHE A 34 12.36 -1.02 26.94
C PHE A 34 13.42 -1.75 26.10
N ASN A 35 13.83 -2.94 26.55
CA ASN A 35 14.64 -3.88 25.77
C ASN A 35 13.75 -4.57 24.73
N ALA A 36 13.67 -3.99 23.53
CA ALA A 36 12.84 -4.47 22.43
C ALA A 36 13.66 -4.85 21.19
N ARG A 37 13.20 -5.89 20.47
CA ARG A 37 13.77 -6.36 19.21
C ARG A 37 12.70 -6.70 18.20
N ILE A 38 13.06 -6.62 16.92
CA ILE A 38 12.25 -7.11 15.79
C ILE A 38 12.83 -8.42 15.29
N VAL A 39 11.97 -9.36 14.92
CA VAL A 39 12.30 -10.49 14.04
C VAL A 39 11.54 -10.29 12.72
N GLU A 40 12.26 -10.41 11.59
CA GLU A 40 11.73 -10.22 10.23
C GLU A 40 12.04 -11.45 9.38
N ALA A 41 11.01 -11.97 8.72
CA ALA A 41 11.12 -13.14 7.85
C ALA A 41 11.92 -12.86 6.57
N GLY A 42 11.89 -11.62 6.10
CA GLY A 42 12.62 -11.16 4.92
C GLY A 42 14.09 -10.88 5.20
N SER A 43 14.85 -10.73 4.13
CA SER A 43 16.26 -10.31 4.18
C SER A 43 16.44 -8.79 4.29
N GLY A 44 15.35 -8.04 4.46
CA GLY A 44 15.35 -6.58 4.58
C GLY A 44 14.05 -6.06 5.17
N ALA A 45 14.08 -4.84 5.66
CA ALA A 45 12.93 -4.13 6.18
C ALA A 45 12.09 -3.50 5.07
N GLY A 46 10.85 -3.07 5.42
CA GLY A 46 9.94 -2.37 4.53
C GLY A 46 8.55 -3.01 4.44
N GLY A 47 8.38 -4.25 4.95
CA GLY A 47 7.09 -4.94 4.98
C GLY A 47 6.47 -5.02 3.59
N THR A 48 5.31 -4.37 3.39
CA THR A 48 4.61 -4.33 2.10
C THR A 48 5.57 -3.97 0.95
N TRP A 49 6.43 -3.00 1.12
CA TRP A 49 7.33 -2.50 0.08
C TRP A 49 8.56 -3.38 -0.13
N PHE A 50 8.94 -4.17 0.84
CA PHE A 50 9.95 -5.21 0.67
C PHE A 50 9.42 -6.39 -0.14
N TRP A 51 8.16 -6.81 0.08
CA TRP A 51 7.57 -7.99 -0.57
C TRP A 51 6.94 -7.69 -1.92
N ASN A 52 6.26 -6.54 -2.09
CA ASN A 52 5.53 -6.16 -3.30
C ASN A 52 6.38 -5.26 -4.21
N ARG A 53 7.05 -5.87 -5.17
CA ARG A 53 7.99 -5.23 -6.10
C ARG A 53 7.64 -5.46 -7.57
N TYR A 54 6.36 -5.74 -7.85
CA TYR A 54 5.86 -5.88 -9.22
C TYR A 54 6.04 -4.57 -10.01
N PRO A 55 6.10 -4.62 -11.35
CA PRO A 55 6.30 -3.43 -12.16
C PRO A 55 5.20 -2.39 -11.90
N GLY A 56 5.59 -1.14 -11.74
CA GLY A 56 4.66 -0.05 -11.43
C GLY A 56 4.23 0.06 -9.96
N ALA A 57 4.72 -0.81 -9.07
CA ALA A 57 4.38 -0.76 -7.64
C ALA A 57 4.69 0.60 -7.03
N ARG A 58 3.67 1.26 -6.48
CA ARG A 58 3.73 2.59 -5.86
C ARG A 58 2.63 2.80 -4.83
N VAL A 59 2.76 3.85 -4.04
CA VAL A 59 1.69 4.27 -3.13
C VAL A 59 0.44 4.70 -3.92
N ASP A 60 -0.72 4.60 -3.29
CA ASP A 60 -2.00 5.12 -3.77
C ASP A 60 -2.53 6.28 -2.92
N ILE A 61 -1.69 6.76 -2.02
CA ILE A 61 -1.83 8.00 -1.23
C ILE A 61 -0.67 8.91 -1.60
N GLU A 62 -0.89 10.21 -1.67
CA GLU A 62 0.16 11.17 -2.00
C GLU A 62 1.37 11.05 -1.05
N SER A 63 2.57 11.06 -1.61
CA SER A 63 3.83 10.81 -0.90
C SER A 63 4.00 11.69 0.33
N MET A 64 3.63 12.98 0.22
CA MET A 64 3.70 13.93 1.34
C MET A 64 2.83 13.53 2.54
N GLN A 65 1.79 12.73 2.32
CA GLN A 65 0.95 12.18 3.39
C GLN A 65 1.32 10.74 3.78
N TYR A 66 2.06 10.01 2.91
CA TYR A 66 2.52 8.65 3.15
C TYR A 66 3.89 8.61 3.82
N SER A 67 4.02 9.25 4.98
CA SER A 67 5.24 9.29 5.78
C SER A 67 4.93 9.21 7.26
N TYR A 68 5.94 8.87 8.07
CA TYR A 68 5.77 8.90 9.52
C TYR A 68 5.44 10.31 10.02
N LYS A 69 4.58 10.35 11.04
CA LYS A 69 4.07 11.60 11.65
C LYS A 69 4.63 11.86 13.06
N PHE A 70 5.57 11.04 13.52
CA PHE A 70 6.05 11.08 14.90
C PHE A 70 7.30 11.96 15.12
N SER A 71 7.94 12.42 14.05
CA SER A 71 9.10 13.32 14.12
C SER A 71 9.01 14.38 13.02
N ASP A 72 9.06 15.63 13.46
CA ASP A 72 9.05 16.79 12.55
C ASP A 72 10.38 16.90 11.81
N GLU A 73 11.50 16.60 12.49
CA GLU A 73 12.82 16.60 11.86
C GLU A 73 12.91 15.57 10.74
N LEU A 74 12.31 14.38 10.91
CA LEU A 74 12.23 13.40 9.84
C LEU A 74 11.39 13.91 8.67
N ALA A 75 10.25 14.54 8.96
CA ALA A 75 9.35 15.07 7.94
C ALA A 75 10.00 16.22 7.15
N GLN A 76 10.79 17.07 7.81
CA GLN A 76 11.52 18.17 7.17
C GLN A 76 12.74 17.69 6.38
N ALA A 77 13.42 16.64 6.86
CA ALA A 77 14.67 16.13 6.26
C ALA A 77 14.45 15.27 5.02
N TRP A 78 13.25 14.72 4.81
CA TRP A 78 12.95 13.84 3.69
C TRP A 78 12.26 14.57 2.55
N ASP A 79 12.75 14.39 1.32
CA ASP A 79 12.13 14.88 0.09
C ASP A 79 11.70 13.70 -0.78
N TRP A 80 10.42 13.71 -1.14
CA TRP A 80 9.87 12.77 -2.11
C TRP A 80 10.09 13.28 -3.53
N SER A 81 10.42 12.36 -4.46
CA SER A 81 10.69 12.72 -5.85
C SER A 81 9.43 13.03 -6.65
N GLU A 82 8.34 12.33 -6.36
CA GLU A 82 7.10 12.40 -7.12
C GLU A 82 5.86 12.30 -6.22
N ARG A 83 4.71 12.69 -6.78
CA ARG A 83 3.44 12.77 -6.06
C ARG A 83 3.01 11.43 -5.48
N TYR A 84 3.27 10.33 -6.17
CA TYR A 84 3.01 8.96 -5.72
C TYR A 84 4.30 8.15 -5.81
N ALA A 85 5.02 8.08 -4.72
CA ALA A 85 6.33 7.45 -4.63
C ALA A 85 6.34 5.99 -5.07
N THR A 86 7.38 5.61 -5.78
CA THR A 86 7.61 4.24 -6.22
C THR A 86 8.06 3.32 -5.08
N GLN A 87 7.91 2.04 -5.26
CA GLN A 87 8.38 1.02 -4.32
C GLN A 87 9.88 1.16 -3.97
N PRO A 88 10.82 1.39 -4.90
CA PRO A 88 12.22 1.60 -4.56
C PRO A 88 12.46 2.82 -3.67
N GLU A 89 11.78 3.94 -3.94
CA GLU A 89 11.90 5.15 -3.13
C GLU A 89 11.38 4.93 -1.71
N LEU A 90 10.30 4.17 -1.54
CA LEU A 90 9.79 3.79 -0.23
C LEU A 90 10.77 2.92 0.56
N LEU A 91 11.52 2.04 -0.10
CA LEU A 91 12.59 1.28 0.57
C LEU A 91 13.74 2.19 0.98
N THR A 92 14.09 3.19 0.17
CA THR A 92 15.09 4.20 0.53
C THR A 92 14.64 5.01 1.74
N TYR A 93 13.37 5.42 1.79
CA TYR A 93 12.78 6.07 2.97
C TYR A 93 12.86 5.18 4.22
N VAL A 94 12.53 3.90 4.11
CA VAL A 94 12.64 2.93 5.22
C VAL A 94 14.08 2.83 5.71
N ALA A 95 15.05 2.73 4.79
CA ALA A 95 16.49 2.70 5.14
C ALA A 95 16.92 3.97 5.88
N HIS A 96 16.49 5.15 5.38
CA HIS A 96 16.72 6.43 6.03
C HIS A 96 16.17 6.48 7.47
N VAL A 97 14.95 5.96 7.69
CA VAL A 97 14.34 5.89 9.02
C VAL A 97 15.14 4.98 9.95
N ILE A 98 15.56 3.80 9.47
CA ILE A 98 16.36 2.86 10.26
C ILE A 98 17.69 3.49 10.68
N GLU A 99 18.37 4.15 9.78
CA GLU A 99 19.63 4.84 10.03
C GLU A 99 19.46 6.00 11.02
N ARG A 100 18.52 6.90 10.73
CA ARG A 100 18.27 8.11 11.53
C ARG A 100 17.95 7.82 12.99
N PHE A 101 17.22 6.75 13.26
CA PHE A 101 16.80 6.37 14.61
C PHE A 101 17.62 5.21 15.21
N ASN A 102 18.73 4.83 14.58
CA ASN A 102 19.63 3.77 15.05
C ASN A 102 18.89 2.46 15.37
N LEU A 103 18.04 1.99 14.44
CA LEU A 103 17.20 0.81 14.66
C LEU A 103 17.85 -0.50 14.20
N ALA A 104 18.93 -0.44 13.42
CA ALA A 104 19.49 -1.57 12.71
C ALA A 104 19.89 -2.74 13.62
N ASP A 105 20.50 -2.47 14.76
CA ASP A 105 20.94 -3.46 15.75
C ASP A 105 19.79 -4.19 16.46
N GLY A 106 18.59 -3.62 16.37
CA GLY A 106 17.37 -4.21 16.92
C GLY A 106 16.59 -5.09 15.98
N ILE A 107 17.06 -5.30 14.75
CA ILE A 107 16.34 -6.04 13.72
C ILE A 107 17.09 -7.32 13.36
N GLN A 108 16.47 -8.47 13.59
CA GLN A 108 16.98 -9.77 13.15
C GLN A 108 16.24 -10.20 11.88
N TYR A 109 16.94 -10.15 10.76
CA TYR A 109 16.42 -10.57 9.44
C TYR A 109 16.50 -12.08 9.23
N ASN A 110 15.88 -12.57 8.14
CA ASN A 110 15.83 -13.97 7.74
C ASN A 110 15.32 -14.91 8.85
N THR A 111 14.47 -14.38 9.73
CA THR A 111 13.99 -15.08 10.91
C THR A 111 12.47 -15.04 10.97
N ARG A 112 11.84 -16.15 10.61
CA ARG A 112 10.38 -16.30 10.66
C ARG A 112 9.96 -16.81 12.02
N VAL A 113 8.89 -16.25 12.57
CA VAL A 113 8.19 -16.81 13.73
C VAL A 113 7.33 -17.98 13.25
N ASN A 114 7.58 -19.16 13.83
CA ASN A 114 6.83 -20.38 13.54
C ASN A 114 5.70 -20.61 14.55
N ARG A 115 5.93 -20.21 15.80
CA ARG A 115 4.97 -20.37 16.89
C ARG A 115 5.22 -19.31 17.96
N ALA A 116 4.16 -18.78 18.54
CA ALA A 116 4.19 -17.97 19.75
C ALA A 116 3.21 -18.58 20.75
N SER A 117 3.67 -18.86 21.96
CA SER A 117 2.88 -19.46 23.03
C SER A 117 3.05 -18.64 24.30
N PHE A 118 1.96 -18.28 24.95
CA PHE A 118 2.00 -17.66 26.26
C PHE A 118 2.13 -18.75 27.32
N ASN A 119 3.03 -18.54 28.27
CA ASN A 119 3.28 -19.44 29.39
C ASN A 119 2.71 -18.80 30.66
N ASP A 120 1.57 -19.29 31.10
CA ASP A 120 0.85 -18.77 32.27
C ASP A 120 1.66 -18.88 33.57
N ALA A 121 2.54 -19.88 33.68
CA ALA A 121 3.35 -20.09 34.88
C ALA A 121 4.44 -19.05 35.06
N THR A 122 4.98 -18.53 33.93
CA THR A 122 6.07 -17.54 33.93
C THR A 122 5.60 -16.12 33.57
N GLY A 123 4.39 -15.97 33.01
CA GLY A 123 3.87 -14.72 32.48
C GLY A 123 4.65 -14.23 31.25
N LEU A 124 5.29 -15.11 30.50
CA LEU A 124 6.13 -14.79 29.35
C LEU A 124 5.62 -15.46 28.09
N TRP A 125 5.97 -14.84 26.95
CA TRP A 125 5.81 -15.44 25.63
C TRP A 125 7.05 -16.24 25.27
N ASP A 126 6.86 -17.48 24.83
CA ASP A 126 7.87 -18.32 24.20
C ASP A 126 7.64 -18.32 22.69
N VAL A 127 8.55 -17.69 21.95
CA VAL A 127 8.43 -17.48 20.49
C VAL A 127 9.49 -18.30 19.77
N ALA A 128 9.04 -19.38 19.12
CA ALA A 128 9.90 -20.26 18.32
C ALA A 128 10.13 -19.68 16.92
N THR A 129 11.37 -19.62 16.49
CA THR A 129 11.81 -19.03 15.23
C THR A 129 12.40 -20.07 14.28
N SER A 130 12.48 -19.71 12.99
CA SER A 130 12.93 -20.60 11.91
C SER A 130 14.41 -21.02 11.99
N ASP A 131 15.22 -20.30 12.76
CA ASP A 131 16.62 -20.65 13.05
C ASP A 131 16.77 -21.66 14.22
N GLY A 132 15.63 -22.23 14.67
CA GLY A 132 15.61 -23.25 15.73
C GLY A 132 15.69 -22.70 17.15
N LYS A 133 15.68 -21.38 17.32
CA LYS A 133 15.74 -20.74 18.64
C LYS A 133 14.34 -20.46 19.20
N THR A 134 14.30 -20.28 20.51
CA THR A 134 13.14 -19.72 21.21
C THR A 134 13.56 -18.40 21.86
N VAL A 135 12.83 -17.34 21.54
CA VAL A 135 13.00 -16.03 22.16
C VAL A 135 11.90 -15.85 23.21
N THR A 136 12.30 -15.48 24.43
CA THR A 136 11.36 -15.22 25.52
C THR A 136 11.14 -13.73 25.66
N ALA A 137 9.90 -13.30 25.80
CA ALA A 137 9.55 -11.89 25.94
C ALA A 137 8.32 -11.69 26.84
N ARG A 138 8.25 -10.54 27.53
CA ARG A 138 7.04 -10.14 28.29
C ARG A 138 5.86 -9.85 27.35
N HIS A 139 6.14 -9.21 26.22
CA HIS A 139 5.17 -8.86 25.21
C HIS A 139 5.57 -9.40 23.84
N CYS A 140 4.61 -9.99 23.13
CA CYS A 140 4.76 -10.39 21.73
C CYS A 140 3.85 -9.50 20.85
N ILE A 141 4.45 -8.64 20.04
CA ILE A 141 3.74 -7.63 19.25
C ILE A 141 3.72 -8.05 17.78
N MET A 142 2.55 -8.40 17.27
CA MET A 142 2.35 -8.87 15.91
C MET A 142 2.21 -7.69 14.94
N ALA A 143 3.33 -7.20 14.39
CA ALA A 143 3.38 -6.17 13.36
C ALA A 143 3.46 -6.76 11.94
N THR A 144 2.75 -7.86 11.71
CA THR A 144 2.87 -8.73 10.51
C THR A 144 2.27 -8.13 9.24
N GLY A 145 1.47 -7.07 9.37
CA GLY A 145 0.76 -6.47 8.24
C GLY A 145 -0.35 -7.38 7.68
N CYS A 146 -1.01 -6.92 6.61
CA CYS A 146 -2.11 -7.63 5.95
C CYS A 146 -1.79 -8.08 4.51
N LEU A 147 -0.64 -7.68 3.95
CA LEU A 147 -0.24 -7.97 2.56
C LEU A 147 1.06 -8.78 2.46
N SER A 148 1.51 -9.41 3.55
CA SER A 148 2.78 -10.16 3.60
C SER A 148 2.62 -11.65 3.25
N SER A 149 1.39 -12.16 3.19
CA SER A 149 1.11 -13.51 2.72
C SER A 149 0.34 -13.47 1.40
N THR A 150 0.80 -14.24 0.42
CA THR A 150 0.14 -14.35 -0.87
C THR A 150 -0.91 -15.46 -0.85
N ASN A 151 -2.09 -15.18 -1.38
CA ASN A 151 -3.07 -16.19 -1.69
C ASN A 151 -2.90 -16.61 -3.16
N GLU A 152 -2.37 -17.79 -3.39
CA GLU A 152 -2.22 -18.34 -4.75
C GLU A 152 -3.53 -19.01 -5.19
N PRO A 153 -4.22 -18.43 -6.19
CA PRO A 153 -5.40 -19.06 -6.73
C PRO A 153 -5.02 -20.37 -7.45
N LYS A 154 -5.84 -21.39 -7.29
CA LYS A 154 -5.67 -22.66 -8.02
C LYS A 154 -6.59 -22.66 -9.23
N PHE A 155 -6.01 -22.73 -10.42
CA PHE A 155 -6.75 -22.83 -11.67
C PHE A 155 -6.64 -24.26 -12.22
N PRO A 156 -7.75 -24.83 -12.74
CA PRO A 156 -7.68 -26.10 -13.47
C PRO A 156 -6.69 -26.02 -14.64
N GLY A 157 -5.76 -26.96 -14.72
CA GLY A 157 -4.75 -26.98 -15.78
C GLY A 157 -3.53 -26.09 -15.55
N GLN A 158 -3.42 -25.38 -14.45
CA GLN A 158 -2.28 -24.51 -14.14
C GLN A 158 -0.94 -25.23 -14.25
N ASP A 159 -0.85 -26.47 -13.74
CA ASP A 159 0.39 -27.27 -13.77
C ASP A 159 0.79 -27.72 -15.20
N SER A 160 -0.14 -27.69 -16.15
CA SER A 160 0.11 -28.02 -17.56
C SER A 160 0.56 -26.84 -18.40
N PHE A 161 0.47 -25.62 -17.88
CA PHE A 161 0.93 -24.41 -18.56
C PHE A 161 2.45 -24.45 -18.74
N LYS A 162 2.91 -24.20 -19.96
CA LYS A 162 4.33 -24.33 -20.32
C LYS A 162 5.09 -22.99 -20.30
N GLY A 163 4.38 -21.88 -20.13
CA GLY A 163 4.99 -20.55 -19.99
C GLY A 163 5.38 -20.25 -18.55
N ASP A 164 6.12 -19.18 -18.39
CA ASP A 164 6.48 -18.64 -17.07
C ASP A 164 5.25 -18.07 -16.37
N THR A 165 5.21 -18.21 -15.04
CA THR A 165 4.10 -17.73 -14.20
C THR A 165 4.68 -16.97 -13.01
N TRP A 166 4.18 -15.76 -12.75
CA TRP A 166 4.58 -14.94 -11.62
C TRP A 166 3.36 -14.44 -10.84
N HIS A 167 3.52 -14.30 -9.54
CA HIS A 167 2.53 -13.71 -8.66
C HIS A 167 3.01 -12.33 -8.19
N THR A 168 2.17 -11.29 -8.26
CA THR A 168 2.55 -9.92 -7.86
C THR A 168 3.10 -9.83 -6.45
N GLY A 169 2.60 -10.62 -5.50
CA GLY A 169 3.10 -10.70 -4.11
C GLY A 169 4.39 -11.51 -3.93
N ARG A 170 4.92 -12.13 -5.00
CA ARG A 170 6.18 -12.92 -5.01
C ARG A 170 7.03 -12.60 -6.23
N TRP A 171 7.06 -11.34 -6.60
CA TRP A 171 7.79 -10.89 -7.79
C TRP A 171 9.30 -11.11 -7.64
N PRO A 172 10.00 -11.61 -8.69
CA PRO A 172 11.45 -11.78 -8.66
C PRO A 172 12.17 -10.46 -8.35
N LYS A 173 13.26 -10.55 -7.59
CA LYS A 173 14.05 -9.36 -7.22
C LYS A 173 14.76 -8.73 -8.42
N GLU A 174 15.15 -9.56 -9.38
CA GLU A 174 15.79 -9.21 -10.64
C GLU A 174 14.81 -8.62 -11.66
N GLY A 175 13.51 -8.65 -11.36
CA GLY A 175 12.49 -8.24 -12.31
C GLY A 175 12.16 -9.29 -13.36
N VAL A 176 11.30 -8.95 -14.31
CA VAL A 176 10.92 -9.80 -15.45
C VAL A 176 10.95 -8.96 -16.71
N ASP A 177 11.62 -9.45 -17.75
CA ASP A 177 11.60 -8.87 -19.08
C ASP A 177 10.43 -9.46 -19.89
N PHE A 178 9.51 -8.61 -20.32
CA PHE A 178 8.36 -8.96 -21.16
C PHE A 178 8.55 -8.65 -22.63
N THR A 179 9.73 -8.18 -23.03
CA THR A 179 10.01 -7.79 -24.42
C THR A 179 9.68 -8.91 -25.39
N GLY A 180 8.79 -8.62 -26.35
CA GLY A 180 8.37 -9.55 -27.38
C GLY A 180 7.47 -10.70 -26.94
N LYS A 181 7.15 -10.83 -25.64
CA LYS A 181 6.31 -11.92 -25.11
C LYS A 181 4.82 -11.63 -25.30
N THR A 182 4.04 -12.71 -25.40
CA THR A 182 2.58 -12.65 -25.20
C THR A 182 2.30 -12.90 -23.73
N VAL A 183 1.66 -11.95 -23.08
CA VAL A 183 1.46 -11.95 -21.63
C VAL A 183 -0.04 -11.97 -21.32
N ALA A 184 -0.44 -12.73 -20.29
CA ALA A 184 -1.77 -12.65 -19.71
C ALA A 184 -1.67 -12.19 -18.25
N VAL A 185 -2.43 -11.16 -17.88
CA VAL A 185 -2.59 -10.70 -16.49
C VAL A 185 -3.96 -11.13 -16.00
N ILE A 186 -4.01 -11.86 -14.89
CA ILE A 186 -5.25 -12.32 -14.28
C ILE A 186 -5.61 -11.42 -13.11
N GLY A 187 -6.72 -10.71 -13.24
CA GLY A 187 -7.25 -9.79 -12.25
C GLY A 187 -7.05 -8.31 -12.59
N THR A 188 -7.86 -7.48 -11.95
CA THR A 188 -7.90 -6.00 -12.11
C THR A 188 -8.04 -5.29 -10.75
N GLY A 189 -7.33 -5.80 -9.74
CA GLY A 189 -7.12 -5.09 -8.47
C GLY A 189 -5.93 -4.14 -8.57
N SER A 190 -5.61 -3.39 -7.50
CA SER A 190 -4.58 -2.34 -7.49
C SER A 190 -3.23 -2.80 -8.07
N SER A 191 -2.74 -3.98 -7.68
CA SER A 191 -1.46 -4.50 -8.22
C SER A 191 -1.49 -4.72 -9.73
N ALA A 192 -2.59 -5.28 -10.27
CA ALA A 192 -2.73 -5.50 -11.70
C ALA A 192 -2.89 -4.17 -12.45
N ILE A 193 -3.73 -3.26 -11.94
CA ILE A 193 -3.95 -1.94 -12.54
C ILE A 193 -2.64 -1.13 -12.62
N GLN A 194 -1.75 -1.26 -11.63
CA GLN A 194 -0.43 -0.65 -11.66
C GLN A 194 0.55 -1.37 -12.60
N SER A 195 0.47 -2.71 -12.69
CA SER A 195 1.40 -3.51 -13.50
C SER A 195 1.07 -3.50 -14.99
N ILE A 196 -0.21 -3.47 -15.35
CA ILE A 196 -0.69 -3.58 -16.73
C ILE A 196 -0.07 -2.51 -17.64
N PRO A 197 -0.02 -1.22 -17.30
CA PRO A 197 0.62 -0.20 -18.13
C PRO A 197 2.11 -0.48 -18.35
N GLU A 198 2.82 -0.94 -17.32
CA GLU A 198 4.26 -1.20 -17.41
C GLU A 198 4.57 -2.45 -18.24
N ILE A 199 3.76 -3.50 -18.10
CA ILE A 199 3.88 -4.72 -18.91
C ILE A 199 3.54 -4.43 -20.39
N ALA A 200 2.50 -3.61 -20.62
CA ALA A 200 2.07 -3.26 -21.99
C ALA A 200 3.13 -2.52 -22.79
N LYS A 201 4.00 -1.73 -22.14
CA LYS A 201 5.12 -1.04 -22.80
C LYS A 201 6.15 -1.99 -23.42
N GLN A 202 6.24 -3.23 -22.92
CA GLN A 202 7.25 -4.21 -23.31
C GLN A 202 6.64 -5.38 -24.12
N ALA A 203 5.45 -5.84 -23.72
CA ALA A 203 4.84 -7.03 -24.28
C ALA A 203 4.47 -6.85 -25.77
N LYS A 204 4.72 -7.89 -26.58
CA LYS A 204 4.21 -7.95 -27.97
C LYS A 204 2.68 -7.94 -27.98
N ARG A 205 2.06 -8.61 -27.00
CA ARG A 205 0.61 -8.68 -26.82
C ARG A 205 0.27 -8.92 -25.34
N LEU A 206 -0.70 -8.16 -24.86
CA LEU A 206 -1.18 -8.29 -23.47
C LEU A 206 -2.65 -8.66 -23.47
N TYR A 207 -3.00 -9.71 -22.74
CA TYR A 207 -4.37 -10.09 -22.41
C TYR A 207 -4.65 -9.79 -20.95
N VAL A 208 -5.78 -9.17 -20.67
CA VAL A 208 -6.25 -8.92 -19.29
C VAL A 208 -7.48 -9.76 -19.04
N LEU A 209 -7.37 -10.69 -18.09
CA LEU A 209 -8.44 -11.60 -17.71
C LEU A 209 -9.13 -11.09 -16.45
N GLN A 210 -10.34 -10.59 -16.62
CA GLN A 210 -11.09 -9.91 -15.60
C GLN A 210 -12.37 -10.69 -15.24
N ARG A 211 -12.60 -10.90 -13.94
CA ARG A 211 -13.89 -11.38 -13.45
C ARG A 211 -14.85 -10.23 -13.17
N THR A 212 -14.35 -9.16 -12.58
CA THR A 212 -15.14 -7.98 -12.19
C THR A 212 -14.26 -6.76 -12.35
N ALA A 213 -14.71 -5.77 -13.10
CA ALA A 213 -14.04 -4.49 -13.23
C ALA A 213 -13.93 -3.78 -11.87
N ASN A 214 -12.91 -2.97 -11.67
CA ASN A 214 -12.76 -2.13 -10.50
C ASN A 214 -12.69 -0.66 -10.91
N PHE A 215 -13.20 0.23 -10.05
CA PHE A 215 -13.03 1.67 -10.24
C PHE A 215 -11.56 2.05 -10.10
N SER A 216 -11.09 2.86 -11.02
CA SER A 216 -9.75 3.44 -10.97
C SER A 216 -9.82 4.93 -11.31
N VAL A 217 -8.99 5.70 -10.65
CA VAL A 217 -8.83 7.14 -10.86
C VAL A 217 -7.41 7.44 -11.30
N PRO A 218 -7.18 8.44 -12.17
CA PRO A 218 -5.83 8.80 -12.56
C PRO A 218 -5.05 9.33 -11.36
N ALA A 219 -3.80 8.91 -11.23
CA ALA A 219 -2.86 9.46 -10.26
C ALA A 219 -2.45 10.90 -10.61
N HIS A 220 -2.44 11.23 -11.90
CA HIS A 220 -1.75 12.42 -12.41
C HIS A 220 -0.35 12.55 -11.80
N ASN A 221 0.36 11.39 -11.76
CA ASN A 221 1.67 11.32 -11.11
C ASN A 221 2.70 12.14 -11.89
N GLN A 222 3.45 12.94 -11.16
CA GLN A 222 4.48 13.83 -11.70
C GLN A 222 5.51 14.14 -10.61
N PRO A 223 6.69 14.63 -10.99
CA PRO A 223 7.63 15.20 -10.02
C PRO A 223 6.94 16.24 -9.14
N LEU A 224 7.29 16.26 -7.86
CA LEU A 224 6.73 17.22 -6.92
C LEU A 224 7.27 18.62 -7.22
N ASP A 225 6.36 19.58 -7.27
CA ASP A 225 6.72 21.00 -7.36
C ASP A 225 7.41 21.46 -6.06
N PRO A 226 8.62 22.05 -6.12
CA PRO A 226 9.31 22.55 -4.94
C PRO A 226 8.50 23.54 -4.10
N ALA A 227 7.68 24.38 -4.72
CA ALA A 227 6.82 25.32 -4.02
C ALA A 227 5.71 24.60 -3.24
N TYR A 228 5.10 23.57 -3.84
CA TYR A 228 4.13 22.68 -3.17
C TYR A 228 4.77 21.95 -1.99
N VAL A 229 5.99 21.40 -2.17
CA VAL A 229 6.72 20.71 -1.10
C VAL A 229 7.00 21.66 0.06
N ALA A 230 7.46 22.88 -0.23
CA ALA A 230 7.74 23.90 0.78
C ALA A 230 6.47 24.30 1.56
N ASP A 231 5.34 24.49 0.88
CA ASP A 231 4.06 24.82 1.51
C ASP A 231 3.59 23.68 2.43
N ILE A 232 3.61 22.42 1.94
CA ILE A 232 3.23 21.26 2.76
C ILE A 232 4.16 21.14 3.98
N LYS A 233 5.47 21.28 3.81
CA LYS A 233 6.42 21.19 4.93
C LYS A 233 6.20 22.27 5.96
N ALA A 234 5.88 23.49 5.55
CA ALA A 234 5.53 24.59 6.46
C ALA A 234 4.23 24.33 7.23
N ASN A 235 3.27 23.60 6.63
CA ASN A 235 1.93 23.38 7.14
C ASN A 235 1.64 21.90 7.51
N TYR A 236 2.67 21.09 7.77
CA TYR A 236 2.50 19.65 8.04
C TYR A 236 1.58 19.35 9.23
N HIS A 237 1.64 20.15 10.29
CA HIS A 237 0.77 19.94 11.46
C HIS A 237 -0.71 20.08 11.09
N ASP A 238 -1.05 21.11 10.33
CA ASP A 238 -2.44 21.36 9.89
C ASP A 238 -2.91 20.27 8.92
N LEU A 239 -2.07 19.86 7.96
CA LEU A 239 -2.38 18.77 7.04
C LEU A 239 -2.66 17.47 7.80
N ARG A 240 -1.83 17.15 8.78
CA ARG A 240 -1.96 15.94 9.61
C ARG A 240 -3.20 16.00 10.51
N ALA A 241 -3.49 17.17 11.09
CA ALA A 241 -4.69 17.36 11.91
C ALA A 241 -5.96 17.21 11.08
N ARG A 242 -6.03 17.80 9.87
CA ARG A 242 -7.15 17.59 8.96
C ARG A 242 -7.32 16.12 8.56
N GLY A 243 -6.20 15.44 8.22
CA GLY A 243 -6.25 14.03 7.88
C GLY A 243 -6.76 13.15 9.02
N LEU A 244 -6.31 13.40 10.26
CA LEU A 244 -6.77 12.64 11.43
C LEU A 244 -8.26 12.85 11.74
N ALA A 245 -8.82 13.98 11.37
CA ALA A 245 -10.24 14.28 11.54
C ALA A 245 -11.12 13.61 10.48
N GLN A 246 -10.53 12.97 9.45
CA GLN A 246 -11.26 12.35 8.36
C GLN A 246 -11.30 10.81 8.49
N PRO A 247 -12.33 10.14 7.93
CA PRO A 247 -12.53 8.69 8.10
C PRO A 247 -11.36 7.80 7.68
N LEU A 248 -10.56 8.24 6.71
CA LEU A 248 -9.40 7.49 6.20
C LEU A 248 -8.08 7.86 6.89
N ALA A 249 -8.09 8.73 7.91
CA ALA A 249 -6.92 9.33 8.53
C ALA A 249 -5.93 9.94 7.50
N TYR A 250 -6.45 10.40 6.40
CA TYR A 250 -5.80 11.01 5.24
C TYR A 250 -6.66 12.18 4.78
N ASP A 251 -6.04 13.33 4.48
CA ASP A 251 -6.76 14.50 4.02
C ASP A 251 -7.21 14.31 2.56
N ILE A 252 -8.49 13.97 2.39
CA ILE A 252 -9.16 13.85 1.08
C ILE A 252 -9.83 15.17 0.67
N ASN A 253 -9.59 16.25 1.41
CA ASN A 253 -10.24 17.52 1.19
C ASN A 253 -11.78 17.38 1.13
N LEU A 254 -12.36 16.84 2.19
CA LEU A 254 -13.79 16.48 2.25
C LEU A 254 -14.68 17.69 2.01
N ASN A 255 -15.54 17.60 0.99
CA ASN A 255 -16.67 18.54 0.80
C ASN A 255 -17.75 18.20 1.84
N PRO A 256 -18.10 19.15 2.73
CA PRO A 256 -19.10 18.88 3.78
C PRO A 256 -20.53 18.83 3.28
N LYS A 257 -20.81 19.24 2.03
CA LYS A 257 -22.16 19.25 1.45
C LYS A 257 -22.62 17.84 1.08
N LEU A 258 -23.91 17.60 1.24
CA LEU A 258 -24.60 16.46 0.64
C LEU A 258 -24.80 16.72 -0.86
N ALA A 259 -24.85 15.68 -1.69
CA ALA A 259 -25.12 15.84 -3.11
C ALA A 259 -26.51 16.48 -3.36
N THR A 260 -27.49 16.20 -2.48
CA THR A 260 -28.85 16.77 -2.55
C THR A 260 -28.92 18.27 -2.26
N GLU A 261 -27.88 18.84 -1.66
CA GLU A 261 -27.78 20.30 -1.39
C GLU A 261 -27.16 21.07 -2.56
N MET A 262 -26.80 20.36 -3.63
CA MET A 262 -26.10 20.94 -4.78
C MET A 262 -26.92 20.83 -6.06
N SER A 263 -26.81 21.82 -6.91
CA SER A 263 -27.37 21.76 -8.25
C SER A 263 -26.61 20.77 -9.15
N PRO A 264 -27.21 20.25 -10.23
CA PRO A 264 -26.50 19.37 -11.17
C PRO A 264 -25.20 19.97 -11.73
N ALA A 265 -25.17 21.29 -11.93
CA ALA A 265 -23.96 21.96 -12.41
C ALA A 265 -22.85 21.99 -11.35
N GLU A 266 -23.18 22.23 -10.07
CA GLU A 266 -22.24 22.19 -8.96
C GLU A 266 -21.70 20.77 -8.73
N ILE A 267 -22.56 19.75 -8.79
CA ILE A 267 -22.17 18.34 -8.71
C ILE A 267 -21.15 18.01 -9.82
N ARG A 268 -21.46 18.40 -11.05
CA ARG A 268 -20.56 18.15 -12.19
C ARG A 268 -19.24 18.85 -12.01
N ALA A 269 -19.23 20.10 -11.60
CA ALA A 269 -18.00 20.87 -11.35
C ALA A 269 -17.14 20.25 -10.23
N GLU A 270 -17.77 19.80 -9.14
CA GLU A 270 -17.07 19.11 -8.05
C GLU A 270 -16.40 17.82 -8.54
N LEU A 271 -17.14 16.98 -9.27
CA LEU A 271 -16.59 15.72 -9.80
C LEU A 271 -15.49 15.95 -10.83
N ASP A 272 -15.63 16.95 -11.71
CA ASP A 272 -14.58 17.29 -12.68
C ASP A 272 -13.33 17.85 -11.97
N ALA A 273 -13.49 18.63 -10.90
CA ALA A 273 -12.37 19.08 -10.07
C ALA A 273 -11.65 17.91 -9.37
N ARG A 274 -12.40 16.95 -8.82
CA ARG A 274 -11.84 15.73 -8.19
C ARG A 274 -11.11 14.85 -9.20
N TRP A 275 -11.68 14.69 -10.38
CA TRP A 275 -11.03 13.95 -11.47
C TRP A 275 -9.73 14.62 -11.92
N ALA A 276 -9.73 15.95 -12.08
CA ALA A 276 -8.55 16.72 -12.43
C ALA A 276 -7.49 16.68 -11.32
N TRP A 277 -7.89 16.66 -10.06
CA TRP A 277 -6.97 16.42 -8.95
C TRP A 277 -6.35 15.03 -9.03
N GLY A 278 -7.21 14.01 -9.24
CA GLY A 278 -6.81 12.59 -9.24
C GLY A 278 -6.65 11.99 -7.85
N GLY A 279 -6.45 10.69 -7.82
CA GLY A 279 -6.24 9.92 -6.60
C GLY A 279 -7.46 9.82 -5.69
N LEU A 280 -7.24 9.45 -4.45
CA LEU A 280 -8.31 9.18 -3.47
C LEU A 280 -9.15 10.40 -3.03
N PRO A 281 -8.78 11.69 -3.28
CA PRO A 281 -9.70 12.80 -3.04
C PRO A 281 -11.08 12.68 -3.66
N ILE A 282 -11.28 11.81 -4.65
CA ILE A 282 -12.62 11.47 -5.18
C ILE A 282 -13.59 11.00 -4.10
N TYR A 283 -13.12 10.34 -3.04
CA TYR A 283 -13.95 9.94 -1.90
C TYR A 283 -14.49 11.12 -1.09
N GLY A 284 -13.86 12.28 -1.22
CA GLY A 284 -14.26 13.50 -0.54
C GLY A 284 -15.23 14.39 -1.35
N ALA A 285 -15.77 13.90 -2.48
CA ALA A 285 -16.63 14.72 -3.33
C ALA A 285 -17.91 15.16 -2.64
N PHE A 286 -18.52 14.30 -1.82
CA PHE A 286 -19.75 14.58 -1.08
C PHE A 286 -19.71 13.90 0.29
N ALA A 287 -20.30 14.54 1.30
CA ALA A 287 -20.33 14.00 2.66
C ALA A 287 -21.11 12.67 2.78
N ASP A 288 -22.07 12.47 1.91
CA ASP A 288 -22.96 11.29 1.87
C ASP A 288 -22.55 10.21 0.85
N LEU A 289 -21.43 10.40 0.14
CA LEU A 289 -21.01 9.49 -0.96
C LEU A 289 -21.00 8.01 -0.57
N LEU A 290 -20.55 7.66 0.61
CA LEU A 290 -20.41 6.27 1.04
C LEU A 290 -21.65 5.72 1.79
N VAL A 291 -22.66 6.55 2.04
CA VAL A 291 -23.83 6.18 2.87
C VAL A 291 -25.15 6.35 2.13
N ASP A 292 -25.24 7.22 1.12
CA ASP A 292 -26.42 7.39 0.30
C ASP A 292 -26.29 6.67 -1.05
N PRO A 293 -27.19 5.73 -1.40
CA PRO A 293 -27.12 4.98 -2.65
C PRO A 293 -27.27 5.83 -3.91
N ASN A 294 -28.02 6.92 -3.86
CA ASN A 294 -28.25 7.78 -5.03
C ASN A 294 -27.00 8.61 -5.32
N THR A 295 -26.42 9.22 -4.28
CA THR A 295 -25.13 9.92 -4.39
C THR A 295 -24.03 8.98 -4.88
N ASN A 296 -23.98 7.75 -4.36
CA ASN A 296 -23.05 6.73 -4.81
C ASN A 296 -23.21 6.38 -6.29
N GLN A 297 -24.43 6.15 -6.73
CA GLN A 297 -24.73 5.84 -8.14
C GLN A 297 -24.36 7.00 -9.09
N LEU A 298 -24.55 8.24 -8.65
CA LEU A 298 -24.16 9.44 -9.39
C LEU A 298 -22.66 9.48 -9.63
N VAL A 299 -21.86 9.25 -8.59
CA VAL A 299 -20.39 9.19 -8.70
C VAL A 299 -19.95 7.98 -9.54
N ALA A 300 -20.59 6.82 -9.34
CA ALA A 300 -20.29 5.63 -10.14
C ALA A 300 -20.55 5.85 -11.64
N GLU A 301 -21.65 6.53 -12.01
CA GLU A 301 -21.93 6.82 -13.43
C GLU A 301 -20.96 7.84 -14.00
N TYR A 302 -20.62 8.89 -13.26
CA TYR A 302 -19.56 9.82 -13.66
C TYR A 302 -18.25 9.08 -13.97
N MET A 303 -17.85 8.13 -13.12
CA MET A 303 -16.64 7.32 -13.35
C MET A 303 -16.76 6.48 -14.64
N ARG A 304 -17.93 5.89 -14.92
CA ARG A 304 -18.17 5.15 -16.16
C ARG A 304 -18.12 6.06 -17.40
N GLU A 305 -18.66 7.27 -17.33
CA GLU A 305 -18.51 8.28 -18.39
C GLU A 305 -17.04 8.56 -18.69
N LYS A 306 -16.20 8.73 -17.67
CA LYS A 306 -14.75 8.94 -17.85
C LYS A 306 -14.10 7.74 -18.53
N ILE A 307 -14.43 6.51 -18.13
CA ILE A 307 -13.90 5.29 -18.77
C ILE A 307 -14.25 5.27 -20.25
N ARG A 308 -15.54 5.50 -20.60
CA ARG A 308 -16.02 5.55 -22.00
C ARG A 308 -15.37 6.67 -22.81
N SER A 309 -15.00 7.77 -22.17
CA SER A 309 -14.30 8.88 -22.85
C SER A 309 -12.84 8.60 -23.13
N ILE A 310 -12.20 7.73 -22.35
CA ILE A 310 -10.76 7.40 -22.47
C ILE A 310 -10.56 6.22 -23.43
N VAL A 311 -11.34 5.16 -23.26
CA VAL A 311 -11.21 3.92 -24.04
C VAL A 311 -11.95 4.07 -25.37
N LYS A 312 -11.18 4.02 -26.46
CA LYS A 312 -11.71 4.30 -27.82
C LYS A 312 -12.68 3.22 -28.32
N ASP A 313 -12.37 1.95 -28.05
CA ASP A 313 -13.25 0.84 -28.40
C ASP A 313 -14.36 0.71 -27.37
N GLN A 314 -15.60 1.01 -27.80
CA GLN A 314 -16.74 1.07 -26.87
C GLN A 314 -17.08 -0.29 -26.25
N ALA A 315 -16.88 -1.38 -26.97
CA ALA A 315 -17.09 -2.72 -26.42
C ALA A 315 -16.12 -3.00 -25.27
N THR A 316 -14.87 -2.63 -25.42
CA THR A 316 -13.86 -2.71 -24.36
C THR A 316 -14.18 -1.73 -23.21
N ALA A 317 -14.61 -0.52 -23.52
CA ALA A 317 -15.01 0.47 -22.51
C ALA A 317 -16.10 -0.08 -21.58
N GLU A 318 -17.14 -0.69 -22.15
CA GLU A 318 -18.24 -1.29 -21.35
C GLU A 318 -17.75 -2.46 -20.49
N LEU A 319 -16.83 -3.30 -20.99
CA LEU A 319 -16.22 -4.35 -20.19
C LEU A 319 -15.41 -3.81 -19.00
N LEU A 320 -14.84 -2.61 -19.12
CA LEU A 320 -14.05 -1.96 -18.09
C LEU A 320 -14.90 -1.14 -17.12
N CYS A 321 -16.19 -0.89 -17.42
CA CYS A 321 -17.12 -0.19 -16.55
C CYS A 321 -17.52 -1.06 -15.36
N PRO A 322 -17.21 -0.65 -14.09
CA PRO A 322 -17.60 -1.43 -12.92
C PRO A 322 -19.12 -1.38 -12.70
N THR A 323 -19.68 -2.52 -12.30
CA THR A 323 -21.12 -2.65 -11.93
C THR A 323 -21.34 -2.64 -10.41
N ALA A 324 -20.27 -2.75 -9.62
CA ALA A 324 -20.35 -2.72 -8.16
C ALA A 324 -20.64 -1.30 -7.65
N THR A 325 -21.11 -1.20 -6.41
CA THR A 325 -21.21 0.05 -5.67
C THR A 325 -19.84 0.70 -5.54
N PHE A 326 -19.73 2.00 -5.82
CA PHE A 326 -18.48 2.75 -5.68
C PHE A 326 -17.99 2.70 -4.22
N GLY A 327 -16.72 2.38 -4.02
CA GLY A 327 -16.12 2.29 -2.69
C GLY A 327 -16.32 0.96 -1.96
N CYS A 328 -17.17 0.02 -2.43
CA CYS A 328 -17.26 -1.34 -1.87
C CYS A 328 -15.95 -2.13 -2.00
N LYS A 329 -15.17 -1.82 -3.02
CA LYS A 329 -13.76 -2.15 -3.14
C LYS A 329 -12.98 -0.85 -3.15
N ARG A 330 -11.75 -0.86 -2.58
CA ARG A 330 -10.87 0.30 -2.65
C ARG A 330 -10.73 0.74 -4.10
N VAL A 331 -11.01 2.01 -4.37
CA VAL A 331 -10.75 2.62 -5.68
C VAL A 331 -9.25 2.55 -5.95
N CYS A 332 -8.88 2.08 -7.13
CA CYS A 332 -7.49 2.02 -7.55
C CYS A 332 -7.02 3.40 -8.02
N VAL A 333 -5.73 3.64 -7.87
CA VAL A 333 -5.07 4.84 -8.41
C VAL A 333 -4.09 4.38 -9.47
N ASP A 334 -4.24 4.87 -10.70
CA ASP A 334 -3.51 4.37 -11.86
C ASP A 334 -2.64 5.42 -12.54
N THR A 335 -1.69 4.93 -13.32
CA THR A 335 -0.78 5.72 -14.14
C THR A 335 -0.95 5.38 -15.63
N GLY A 336 -2.19 5.42 -16.11
CA GLY A 336 -2.53 5.18 -17.51
C GLY A 336 -3.15 3.81 -17.80
N TYR A 337 -3.87 3.25 -16.82
CA TYR A 337 -4.53 1.94 -16.98
C TYR A 337 -5.53 1.92 -18.13
N TYR A 338 -6.48 2.85 -18.17
CA TYR A 338 -7.48 2.90 -19.23
C TYR A 338 -6.91 3.28 -20.59
N GLN A 339 -5.84 4.07 -20.63
CA GLN A 339 -5.13 4.43 -21.85
C GLN A 339 -4.37 3.25 -22.47
N THR A 340 -4.14 2.19 -21.73
CA THR A 340 -3.46 0.97 -22.20
C THR A 340 -4.32 0.16 -23.18
N TYR A 341 -5.63 0.33 -23.15
CA TYR A 341 -6.61 -0.40 -23.97
C TYR A 341 -6.92 0.29 -25.28
#